data_c8c9be03715fbcc28bf87bf24491cf59
#
_entry.id   c8c9be03715fbcc28bf87bf24491cf59
#
_cell.length_a   1.000
_cell.length_b   1.000
_cell.length_c   1.000
_cell.angle_alpha   90.00
_cell.angle_beta   90.00
_cell.angle_gamma   90.00
#
_symmetry.space_group_name_H-M   'P 1'
#
loop_
_entity.id
_entity.type
_entity.pdbx_description
1 polymer ?
#
loop_
_entity_poly.entity_id
_entity_poly.type
_entity_poly.pdbx_seq_one_letter_code
_entity_poly.pdbx_strand_id
1 'polypeptide(L)'
;MTFRESPENAALWKRWFRYLKIDQWGVFFTGAMIGMFVPGVLVRALAAAPGAAEPTTENIPVYAAVELGRRGGFFFVFVLIIGAMILFKTQTSVLEILIRNVTDSAIAVSPRLRERINGDPRRAYYGMAVLFILVIAVIIHLALPARLLQIAGNMSTLASLIYPVLLIYLNTKLPRPARAGGWSIAVLVLNILFFGYFFLNFAWSMIAGRP
;
A
#
# COMPACT_ATOMS: atom_id res chain seq x y z
N MET A 1 -9.51 -22.47 -10.43
CA MET A 1 -9.35 -22.67 -11.90
C MET A 1 -7.89 -22.97 -12.17
N THR A 2 -7.58 -24.10 -12.76
CA THR A 2 -6.22 -24.45 -13.19
C THR A 2 -6.00 -23.96 -14.62
N PHE A 3 -4.91 -23.25 -14.84
CA PHE A 3 -4.51 -22.82 -16.18
C PHE A 3 -4.19 -24.09 -17.01
N ARG A 4 -4.97 -24.35 -18.06
CA ARG A 4 -4.67 -25.43 -19.00
C ARG A 4 -3.67 -24.95 -20.04
N GLU A 5 -2.55 -25.64 -20.19
CA GLU A 5 -1.56 -25.32 -21.21
C GLU A 5 -2.11 -25.66 -22.60
N SER A 6 -2.58 -24.64 -23.31
CA SER A 6 -2.95 -24.71 -24.72
C SER A 6 -2.40 -23.49 -25.47
N PRO A 7 -2.13 -23.57 -26.77
CA PRO A 7 -1.66 -22.44 -27.55
C PRO A 7 -2.62 -21.23 -27.51
N GLU A 8 -3.91 -21.51 -27.49
CA GLU A 8 -4.98 -20.51 -27.39
C GLU A 8 -4.94 -19.78 -26.03
N ASN A 9 -4.87 -20.51 -24.93
CA ASN A 9 -4.78 -19.93 -23.59
C ASN A 9 -3.47 -19.14 -23.41
N ALA A 10 -2.38 -19.58 -24.01
CA ALA A 10 -1.11 -18.85 -23.99
C ALA A 10 -1.20 -17.53 -24.75
N ALA A 11 -1.92 -17.47 -25.88
CA ALA A 11 -2.15 -16.25 -26.63
C ALA A 11 -3.04 -15.26 -25.86
N LEU A 12 -4.14 -15.76 -25.26
CA LEU A 12 -5.01 -14.96 -24.40
C LEU A 12 -4.27 -14.41 -23.18
N TRP A 13 -3.42 -15.22 -22.54
CA TRP A 13 -2.57 -14.79 -21.43
C TRP A 13 -1.63 -13.66 -21.82
N LYS A 14 -0.92 -13.77 -22.95
CA LYS A 14 -0.02 -12.72 -23.44
C LYS A 14 -0.77 -11.40 -23.71
N ARG A 15 -1.97 -11.50 -24.30
CA ARG A 15 -2.81 -10.33 -24.55
C ARG A 15 -3.24 -9.66 -23.26
N TRP A 16 -3.75 -10.43 -22.30
CA TRP A 16 -4.18 -9.93 -20.99
C TRP A 16 -3.01 -9.33 -20.20
N PHE A 17 -1.85 -9.97 -20.22
CA PHE A 17 -0.66 -9.48 -19.54
C PHE A 17 -0.11 -8.19 -20.14
N ARG A 18 -0.35 -7.93 -21.45
CA ARG A 18 -0.04 -6.64 -22.06
C ARG A 18 -0.90 -5.52 -21.49
N TYR A 19 -2.21 -5.73 -21.35
CA TYR A 19 -3.10 -4.75 -20.72
C TYR A 19 -2.70 -4.48 -19.27
N LEU A 20 -2.40 -5.53 -18.52
CA LEU A 20 -1.92 -5.40 -17.14
C LEU A 20 -0.64 -4.55 -17.05
N LYS A 21 0.31 -4.75 -17.96
CA LYS A 21 1.54 -3.93 -18.01
C LYS A 21 1.24 -2.45 -18.32
N ILE A 22 0.35 -2.18 -19.26
CA ILE A 22 -0.04 -0.80 -19.60
C ILE A 22 -0.69 -0.13 -18.38
N ASP A 23 -1.60 -0.83 -17.71
CA ASP A 23 -2.26 -0.35 -16.50
C ASP A 23 -1.25 -0.06 -15.38
N GLN A 24 -0.37 -1.02 -15.09
CA GLN A 24 0.60 -0.89 -13.99
C GLN A 24 1.67 0.17 -14.25
N TRP A 25 2.21 0.26 -15.47
CA TRP A 25 3.27 1.21 -15.79
C TRP A 25 2.74 2.56 -16.28
N GLY A 26 1.71 2.54 -17.13
CA GLY A 26 1.15 3.76 -17.71
C GLY A 26 0.28 4.54 -16.76
N VAL A 27 -0.57 3.85 -16.00
CA VAL A 27 -1.54 4.52 -15.11
C VAL A 27 -1.02 4.54 -13.68
N PHE A 28 -0.79 3.35 -13.09
CA PHE A 28 -0.49 3.25 -11.66
C PHE A 28 0.87 3.84 -11.30
N PHE A 29 1.94 3.43 -11.98
CA PHE A 29 3.29 3.93 -11.69
C PHE A 29 3.40 5.43 -11.97
N THR A 30 2.93 5.89 -13.12
CA THR A 30 2.97 7.32 -13.47
C THR A 30 2.13 8.16 -12.49
N GLY A 31 0.93 7.69 -12.14
CA GLY A 31 0.09 8.35 -11.15
C GLY A 31 0.72 8.39 -9.76
N ALA A 32 1.37 7.30 -9.34
CA ALA A 32 2.08 7.24 -8.06
C ALA A 32 3.29 8.20 -8.03
N MET A 33 4.08 8.24 -9.12
CA MET A 33 5.22 9.16 -9.24
C MET A 33 4.77 10.62 -9.15
N ILE A 34 3.76 11.01 -9.93
CA ILE A 34 3.21 12.37 -9.87
C ILE A 34 2.65 12.66 -8.48
N GLY A 35 1.86 11.75 -7.92
CA GLY A 35 1.22 11.91 -6.61
C GLY A 35 2.18 12.01 -5.43
N MET A 36 3.40 11.43 -5.54
CA MET A 36 4.43 11.52 -4.51
C MET A 36 5.36 12.71 -4.72
N PHE A 37 5.88 12.89 -5.95
CA PHE A 37 6.91 13.90 -6.21
C PHE A 37 6.34 15.32 -6.24
N VAL A 38 5.18 15.55 -6.83
CA VAL A 38 4.61 16.92 -6.91
C VAL A 38 4.33 17.49 -5.52
N PRO A 39 3.63 16.82 -4.61
CA PRO A 39 3.45 17.31 -3.24
C PRO A 39 4.77 17.43 -2.47
N GLY A 40 5.68 16.48 -2.63
CA GLY A 40 6.99 16.50 -1.97
C GLY A 40 7.85 17.69 -2.37
N VAL A 41 7.94 17.98 -3.66
CA VAL A 41 8.63 19.16 -4.19
C VAL A 41 7.95 20.45 -3.75
N LEU A 42 6.61 20.48 -3.74
CA LEU A 42 5.85 21.62 -3.27
C LEU A 42 6.15 21.92 -1.81
N VAL A 43 6.06 20.94 -0.92
CA VAL A 43 6.36 21.11 0.52
C VAL A 43 7.79 21.60 0.73
N ARG A 44 8.76 21.02 0.01
CA ARG A 44 10.15 21.45 0.07
C ARG A 44 10.34 22.88 -0.40
N ALA A 45 9.69 23.28 -1.48
CA ALA A 45 9.75 24.64 -2.00
C ALA A 45 9.11 25.65 -1.04
N LEU A 46 8.02 25.29 -0.38
CA LEU A 46 7.37 26.09 0.65
C LEU A 46 8.25 26.24 1.90
N ALA A 47 8.89 25.15 2.34
CA ALA A 47 9.80 25.18 3.50
C ALA A 47 11.09 25.98 3.26
N ALA A 48 11.52 26.11 2.00
CA ALA A 48 12.68 26.92 1.63
C ALA A 48 12.35 28.42 1.49
N ALA A 49 11.08 28.83 1.58
CA ALA A 49 10.69 30.22 1.45
C ALA A 49 11.11 31.04 2.69
N PRO A 50 11.57 32.31 2.53
CA PRO A 50 11.92 33.16 3.65
C PRO A 50 10.74 33.36 4.62
N GLY A 51 10.94 33.11 5.91
CA GLY A 51 9.91 33.22 6.93
C GLY A 51 8.90 32.07 6.98
N ALA A 52 9.14 30.99 6.24
CA ALA A 52 8.33 29.78 6.37
C ALA A 52 8.59 29.10 7.73
N ALA A 53 7.54 28.53 8.32
CA ALA A 53 7.70 27.69 9.50
C ALA A 53 8.42 26.38 9.13
N GLU A 54 9.13 25.77 10.06
CA GLU A 54 9.70 24.44 9.82
C GLU A 54 8.64 23.38 9.86
N PRO A 55 8.63 22.45 8.86
CA PRO A 55 7.72 21.32 8.88
C PRO A 55 8.11 20.35 10.01
N THR A 56 7.21 20.14 10.94
CA THR A 56 7.36 19.17 12.03
C THR A 56 6.50 17.95 11.74
N THR A 57 6.79 16.81 12.39
CA THR A 57 6.00 15.58 12.25
C THR A 57 4.51 15.78 12.54
N GLU A 58 4.19 16.73 13.41
CA GLU A 58 2.80 17.03 13.82
C GLU A 58 2.07 17.90 12.79
N ASN A 59 2.76 18.85 12.14
CA ASN A 59 2.14 19.82 11.23
C ASN A 59 2.23 19.41 9.74
N ILE A 60 3.05 18.44 9.37
CA ILE A 60 3.20 18.00 7.98
C ILE A 60 1.86 17.83 7.23
N PRO A 61 0.82 17.20 7.81
CA PRO A 61 -0.43 16.99 7.09
C PRO A 61 -1.13 18.28 6.65
N VAL A 62 -0.96 19.35 7.43
CA VAL A 62 -1.61 20.66 7.17
C VAL A 62 -0.62 21.72 6.71
N TYR A 63 0.67 21.43 6.74
CA TYR A 63 1.74 22.38 6.44
C TYR A 63 1.56 23.07 5.08
N ALA A 64 1.37 22.28 4.03
CA ALA A 64 1.18 22.81 2.69
C ALA A 64 -0.07 23.71 2.59
N ALA A 65 -1.15 23.35 3.29
CA ALA A 65 -2.36 24.15 3.32
C ALA A 65 -2.14 25.49 4.03
N VAL A 66 -1.45 25.49 5.16
CA VAL A 66 -1.13 26.71 5.93
C VAL A 66 -0.24 27.65 5.12
N GLU A 67 0.86 27.14 4.56
CA GLU A 67 1.80 27.97 3.80
C GLU A 67 1.21 28.51 2.49
N LEU A 68 0.42 27.72 1.78
CA LEU A 68 -0.31 28.19 0.60
C LEU A 68 -1.46 29.16 0.98
N GLY A 69 -2.08 28.93 2.12
CA GLY A 69 -3.12 29.81 2.68
C GLY A 69 -2.66 31.23 2.95
N ARG A 70 -1.37 31.45 3.25
CA ARG A 70 -0.76 32.78 3.35
C ARG A 70 -0.84 33.59 2.06
N ARG A 71 -0.88 32.90 0.90
CA ARG A 71 -1.05 33.55 -0.41
C ARG A 71 -2.51 33.82 -0.79
N GLY A 72 -3.45 33.16 -0.12
CA GLY A 72 -4.89 33.36 -0.30
C GLY A 72 -5.69 32.27 0.41
N GLY A 73 -6.72 32.69 1.17
CA GLY A 73 -7.53 31.75 1.98
C GLY A 73 -8.21 30.64 1.18
N PHE A 74 -8.48 30.85 -0.10
CA PHE A 74 -8.98 29.81 -1.01
C PHE A 74 -8.03 28.60 -1.09
N PHE A 75 -6.72 28.84 -1.20
CA PHE A 75 -5.74 27.75 -1.31
C PHE A 75 -5.67 26.88 -0.06
N PHE A 76 -5.88 27.50 1.12
CA PHE A 76 -5.96 26.74 2.38
C PHE A 76 -7.07 25.68 2.33
N VAL A 77 -8.30 26.14 2.05
CA VAL A 77 -9.46 25.25 2.01
C VAL A 77 -9.34 24.22 0.89
N PHE A 78 -8.88 24.63 -0.28
CA PHE A 78 -8.69 23.75 -1.44
C PHE A 78 -7.72 22.61 -1.18
N VAL A 79 -6.55 22.90 -0.60
CA VAL A 79 -5.54 21.87 -0.26
C VAL A 79 -6.05 20.92 0.81
N LEU A 80 -6.76 21.44 1.83
CA LEU A 80 -7.34 20.59 2.87
C LEU A 80 -8.40 19.63 2.30
N ILE A 81 -9.29 20.13 1.44
CA ILE A 81 -10.32 19.28 0.81
C ILE A 81 -9.68 18.20 -0.05
N ILE A 82 -8.71 18.56 -0.91
CA ILE A 82 -8.01 17.57 -1.74
C ILE A 82 -7.30 16.53 -0.87
N GLY A 83 -6.58 16.97 0.16
CA GLY A 83 -5.91 16.07 1.09
C GLY A 83 -6.89 15.12 1.78
N ALA A 84 -8.00 15.64 2.29
CA ALA A 84 -9.04 14.83 2.91
C ALA A 84 -9.66 13.81 1.94
N MET A 85 -9.94 14.21 0.69
CA MET A 85 -10.49 13.31 -0.34
C MET A 85 -9.51 12.20 -0.71
N ILE A 86 -8.21 12.50 -0.85
CA ILE A 86 -7.18 11.50 -1.15
C ILE A 86 -7.07 10.49 -0.01
N LEU A 87 -7.01 10.98 1.24
CA LEU A 87 -6.93 10.12 2.42
C LEU A 87 -8.18 9.25 2.56
N PHE A 88 -9.36 9.81 2.39
CA PHE A 88 -10.63 9.08 2.47
C PHE A 88 -10.71 7.98 1.41
N LYS A 89 -10.40 8.29 0.14
CA LYS A 89 -10.38 7.31 -0.94
C LYS A 89 -9.37 6.19 -0.66
N THR A 90 -8.17 6.55 -0.26
CA THR A 90 -7.11 5.58 0.04
C THR A 90 -7.52 4.67 1.19
N GLN A 91 -8.03 5.25 2.27
CA GLN A 91 -8.48 4.49 3.44
C GLN A 91 -9.61 3.52 3.11
N THR A 92 -10.60 3.98 2.34
CA THR A 92 -11.72 3.13 1.91
C THR A 92 -11.24 1.94 1.06
N SER A 93 -10.33 2.18 0.12
CA SER A 93 -9.79 1.11 -0.74
C SER A 93 -8.95 0.10 0.04
N VAL A 94 -8.09 0.57 0.95
CA VAL A 94 -7.26 -0.31 1.79
C VAL A 94 -8.14 -1.14 2.72
N LEU A 95 -9.14 -0.53 3.33
CA LEU A 95 -10.08 -1.22 4.23
C LEU A 95 -10.86 -2.29 3.48
N GLU A 96 -11.38 -2.00 2.29
CA GLU A 96 -12.09 -2.98 1.47
C GLU A 96 -11.21 -4.19 1.12
N ILE A 97 -9.99 -3.95 0.65
CA ILE A 97 -9.04 -5.02 0.30
C ILE A 97 -8.70 -5.85 1.54
N LEU A 98 -8.45 -5.22 2.68
CA LEU A 98 -8.13 -5.90 3.94
C LEU A 98 -9.27 -6.79 4.40
N ILE A 99 -10.50 -6.25 4.46
CA ILE A 99 -11.70 -6.99 4.87
C ILE A 99 -11.92 -8.19 3.95
N ARG A 100 -11.82 -7.99 2.63
CA ARG A 100 -11.98 -9.05 1.64
C ARG A 100 -10.94 -10.16 1.83
N ASN A 101 -9.66 -9.79 1.89
CA ASN A 101 -8.57 -10.76 2.04
C ASN A 101 -8.68 -11.56 3.34
N VAL A 102 -9.00 -10.91 4.46
CA VAL A 102 -9.17 -11.59 5.75
C VAL A 102 -10.41 -12.49 5.74
N THR A 103 -11.52 -12.02 5.17
CA THR A 103 -12.75 -12.81 5.06
C THR A 103 -12.55 -14.05 4.18
N ASP A 104 -11.96 -13.89 3.00
CA ASP A 104 -11.69 -14.98 2.08
C ASP A 104 -10.73 -16.01 2.68
N SER A 105 -9.69 -15.54 3.35
CA SER A 105 -8.73 -16.39 4.07
C SER A 105 -9.39 -17.14 5.22
N ALA A 106 -10.23 -16.48 6.01
CA ALA A 106 -10.95 -17.09 7.13
C ALA A 106 -11.92 -18.18 6.65
N ILE A 107 -12.64 -17.93 5.55
CA ILE A 107 -13.55 -18.91 4.94
C ILE A 107 -12.76 -20.10 4.35
N ALA A 108 -11.60 -19.84 3.76
CA ALA A 108 -10.76 -20.90 3.18
C ALA A 108 -10.18 -21.84 4.24
N VAL A 109 -9.79 -21.29 5.41
CA VAL A 109 -9.12 -22.05 6.48
C VAL A 109 -10.11 -22.70 7.44
N SER A 110 -11.30 -22.11 7.66
CA SER A 110 -12.27 -22.59 8.66
C SER A 110 -13.52 -23.24 8.05
N PRO A 111 -13.62 -24.59 8.03
CA PRO A 111 -14.83 -25.27 7.60
C PRO A 111 -16.07 -24.87 8.40
N ARG A 112 -15.91 -24.66 9.71
CA ARG A 112 -17.01 -24.25 10.59
C ARG A 112 -17.58 -22.88 10.21
N LEU A 113 -16.73 -21.93 9.83
CA LEU A 113 -17.16 -20.62 9.37
C LEU A 113 -17.93 -20.74 8.04
N ARG A 114 -17.42 -21.57 7.13
CA ARG A 114 -18.03 -21.84 5.82
C ARG A 114 -19.44 -22.44 5.96
N GLU A 115 -19.66 -23.36 6.90
CA GLU A 115 -20.97 -23.93 7.20
C GLU A 115 -21.91 -22.88 7.81
N ARG A 116 -21.39 -22.08 8.75
CA ARG A 116 -22.18 -21.08 9.48
C ARG A 116 -22.72 -19.95 8.59
N ILE A 117 -22.00 -19.60 7.54
CA ILE A 117 -22.44 -18.57 6.58
C ILE A 117 -23.38 -19.09 5.50
N ASN A 118 -23.68 -20.41 5.47
CA ASN A 118 -24.55 -21.04 4.48
C ASN A 118 -24.22 -20.67 3.03
N GLY A 119 -22.94 -20.50 2.70
CA GLY A 119 -22.48 -20.13 1.35
C GLY A 119 -22.63 -18.64 1.02
N ASP A 120 -23.18 -17.79 1.90
CA ASP A 120 -23.23 -16.35 1.68
C ASP A 120 -22.07 -15.62 2.38
N PRO A 121 -21.00 -15.24 1.66
CA PRO A 121 -19.83 -14.58 2.23
C PRO A 121 -20.13 -13.15 2.73
N ARG A 122 -21.28 -12.56 2.37
CA ARG A 122 -21.62 -11.18 2.72
C ARG A 122 -21.71 -10.98 4.24
N ARG A 123 -22.30 -11.96 4.94
CA ARG A 123 -22.42 -11.89 6.42
C ARG A 123 -21.05 -11.86 7.10
N ALA A 124 -20.13 -12.69 6.65
CA ALA A 124 -18.77 -12.69 7.17
C ALA A 124 -18.03 -11.38 6.82
N TYR A 125 -18.21 -10.87 5.60
CA TYR A 125 -17.63 -9.63 5.15
C TYR A 125 -18.09 -8.43 6.00
N TYR A 126 -19.39 -8.25 6.17
CA TYR A 126 -19.92 -7.12 6.95
C TYR A 126 -19.60 -7.25 8.45
N GLY A 127 -19.62 -8.47 9.01
CA GLY A 127 -19.17 -8.70 10.37
C GLY A 127 -17.72 -8.33 10.59
N MET A 128 -16.84 -8.70 9.64
CA MET A 128 -15.44 -8.32 9.67
C MET A 128 -15.24 -6.81 9.47
N ALA A 129 -16.05 -6.18 8.60
CA ALA A 129 -16.02 -4.73 8.39
C ALA A 129 -16.32 -3.97 9.69
N VAL A 130 -17.38 -4.36 10.41
CA VAL A 130 -17.72 -3.76 11.70
C VAL A 130 -16.60 -3.95 12.71
N LEU A 131 -16.03 -5.16 12.80
CA LEU A 131 -14.90 -5.43 13.68
C LEU A 131 -13.70 -4.52 13.39
N PHE A 132 -13.31 -4.38 12.12
CA PHE A 132 -12.20 -3.50 11.73
C PHE A 132 -12.49 -2.04 12.04
N ILE A 133 -13.71 -1.56 11.79
CA ILE A 133 -14.10 -0.17 12.11
C ILE A 133 -13.97 0.08 13.62
N LEU A 134 -14.44 -0.84 14.45
CA LEU A 134 -14.32 -0.73 15.90
C LEU A 134 -12.85 -0.74 16.36
N VAL A 135 -12.04 -1.65 15.82
CA VAL A 135 -10.60 -1.71 16.12
C VAL A 135 -9.88 -0.42 15.71
N ILE A 136 -10.16 0.10 14.52
CA ILE A 136 -9.57 1.36 14.04
C ILE A 136 -10.02 2.54 14.91
N ALA A 137 -11.29 2.59 15.31
CA ALA A 137 -11.81 3.63 16.19
C ALA A 137 -11.08 3.65 17.54
N VAL A 138 -10.75 2.48 18.09
CA VAL A 138 -9.95 2.38 19.33
C VAL A 138 -8.50 2.80 19.09
N ILE A 139 -7.86 2.30 18.02
CA ILE A 139 -6.45 2.56 17.74
C ILE A 139 -6.17 4.06 17.51
N ILE A 140 -7.10 4.78 16.87
CA ILE A 140 -6.94 6.21 16.57
C ILE A 140 -6.83 7.06 17.85
N HIS A 141 -7.39 6.58 18.96
CA HIS A 141 -7.28 7.27 20.25
C HIS A 141 -6.05 6.87 21.06
N LEU A 142 -5.36 5.79 20.68
CA LEU A 142 -4.22 5.26 21.44
C LEU A 142 -2.88 5.86 21.03
N ALA A 143 -2.76 6.38 19.81
CA ALA A 143 -1.50 6.90 19.31
C ALA A 143 -1.68 8.03 18.29
N LEU A 144 -0.69 8.93 18.24
CA LEU A 144 -0.63 9.99 17.23
C LEU A 144 -0.57 9.39 15.82
N PRO A 145 -1.28 9.97 14.84
CA PRO A 145 -1.32 9.46 13.45
C PRO A 145 0.07 9.27 12.83
N ALA A 146 1.02 10.15 13.15
CA ALA A 146 2.40 10.06 12.67
C ALA A 146 3.13 8.81 13.18
N ARG A 147 2.93 8.43 14.45
CA ARG A 147 3.49 7.20 15.01
C ARG A 147 2.88 5.96 14.38
N LEU A 148 1.58 5.95 14.16
CA LEU A 148 0.89 4.85 13.46
C LEU A 148 1.43 4.70 12.03
N LEU A 149 1.68 5.81 11.34
CA LEU A 149 2.26 5.80 10.01
C LEU A 149 3.69 5.24 10.01
N GLN A 150 4.52 5.59 10.99
CA GLN A 150 5.87 5.01 11.14
C GLN A 150 5.83 3.50 11.38
N ILE A 151 4.95 3.04 12.27
CA ILE A 151 4.78 1.60 12.53
C ILE A 151 4.32 0.88 11.25
N ALA A 152 3.32 1.43 10.54
CA ALA A 152 2.84 0.88 9.28
C ALA A 152 3.95 0.84 8.21
N GLY A 153 4.79 1.88 8.11
CA GLY A 153 5.95 1.93 7.21
C GLY A 153 6.97 0.83 7.51
N ASN A 154 7.30 0.62 8.78
CA ASN A 154 8.23 -0.42 9.20
C ASN A 154 7.66 -1.83 8.92
N MET A 155 6.37 -2.06 9.19
CA MET A 155 5.70 -3.31 8.86
C MET A 155 5.65 -3.56 7.34
N SER A 156 5.44 -2.50 6.55
CA SER A 156 5.47 -2.58 5.08
C SER A 156 6.86 -2.93 4.55
N THR A 157 7.93 -2.46 5.19
CA THR A 157 9.32 -2.83 4.85
C THR A 157 9.55 -4.33 5.04
N LEU A 158 9.09 -4.90 6.16
CA LEU A 158 9.15 -6.35 6.42
C LEU A 158 8.34 -7.13 5.37
N ALA A 159 7.12 -6.69 5.08
CA ALA A 159 6.29 -7.31 4.05
C ALA A 159 6.98 -7.26 2.67
N SER A 160 7.60 -6.12 2.32
CA SER A 160 8.34 -5.93 1.06
C SER A 160 9.58 -6.81 0.95
N LEU A 161 10.08 -7.35 2.06
CA LEU A 161 11.15 -8.36 2.07
C LEU A 161 10.59 -9.75 1.83
N ILE A 162 9.46 -10.10 2.46
CA ILE A 162 8.88 -11.45 2.42
C ILE A 162 8.18 -11.73 1.07
N TYR A 163 7.39 -10.78 0.57
CA TYR A 163 6.61 -10.96 -0.66
C TYR A 163 7.42 -11.36 -1.90
N PRO A 164 8.55 -10.74 -2.22
CA PRO A 164 9.34 -11.12 -3.38
C PRO A 164 9.89 -12.55 -3.29
N VAL A 165 10.25 -13.02 -2.09
CA VAL A 165 10.69 -14.40 -1.85
C VAL A 165 9.57 -15.37 -2.19
N LEU A 166 8.36 -15.10 -1.68
CA LEU A 166 7.17 -15.90 -1.98
C LEU A 166 6.82 -15.87 -3.47
N LEU A 167 6.93 -14.71 -4.13
CA LEU A 167 6.67 -14.57 -5.56
C LEU A 167 7.68 -15.39 -6.40
N ILE A 168 8.96 -15.38 -6.04
CA ILE A 168 9.99 -16.20 -6.70
C ILE A 168 9.64 -17.69 -6.53
N TYR A 169 9.29 -18.11 -5.31
CA TYR A 169 8.87 -19.47 -5.05
C TYR A 169 7.63 -19.87 -5.86
N LEU A 170 6.58 -19.05 -5.84
CA LEU A 170 5.36 -19.29 -6.60
C LEU A 170 5.61 -19.34 -8.10
N ASN A 171 6.53 -18.51 -8.61
CA ASN A 171 6.91 -18.51 -10.02
C ASN A 171 7.44 -19.86 -10.49
N THR A 172 8.11 -20.62 -9.62
CA THR A 172 8.58 -21.99 -9.95
C THR A 172 7.43 -22.98 -10.14
N LYS A 173 6.27 -22.73 -9.53
CA LYS A 173 5.07 -23.58 -9.59
C LYS A 173 4.15 -23.22 -10.76
N LEU A 174 4.36 -22.09 -11.41
CA LEU A 174 3.54 -21.65 -12.53
C LEU A 174 3.85 -22.45 -13.81
N PRO A 175 2.85 -22.64 -14.71
CA PRO A 175 3.07 -23.18 -16.05
C PRO A 175 4.05 -22.30 -16.84
N ARG A 176 4.86 -22.92 -17.73
CA ARG A 176 5.88 -22.20 -18.51
C ARG A 176 5.41 -20.89 -19.17
N PRO A 177 4.21 -20.82 -19.82
CA PRO A 177 3.74 -19.60 -20.46
C PRO A 177 3.44 -18.44 -19.50
N ALA A 178 3.17 -18.74 -18.21
CA ALA A 178 2.83 -17.77 -17.18
C ALA A 178 4.01 -17.40 -16.28
N ARG A 179 5.18 -18.05 -16.44
CA ARG A 179 6.37 -17.75 -15.63
C ARG A 179 6.93 -16.36 -15.96
N ALA A 180 7.30 -15.66 -14.92
CA ALA A 180 8.03 -14.40 -15.05
C ALA A 180 9.41 -14.66 -15.67
N GLY A 181 9.82 -13.78 -16.58
CA GLY A 181 11.12 -13.81 -17.21
C GLY A 181 12.26 -13.44 -16.25
N GLY A 182 13.51 -13.71 -16.67
CA GLY A 182 14.71 -13.46 -15.87
C GLY A 182 14.84 -12.03 -15.38
N TRP A 183 14.45 -11.04 -16.19
CA TRP A 183 14.44 -9.63 -15.77
C TRP A 183 13.53 -9.37 -14.57
N SER A 184 12.33 -9.93 -14.57
CA SER A 184 11.39 -9.78 -13.44
C SER A 184 11.93 -10.42 -12.16
N ILE A 185 12.63 -11.56 -12.29
CA ILE A 185 13.29 -12.20 -11.15
C ILE A 185 14.45 -11.35 -10.64
N ALA A 186 15.25 -10.77 -11.53
CA ALA A 186 16.35 -9.86 -11.15
C ALA A 186 15.84 -8.65 -10.37
N VAL A 187 14.72 -8.06 -10.81
CA VAL A 187 14.06 -6.94 -10.09
C VAL A 187 13.56 -7.39 -8.71
N LEU A 188 12.98 -8.59 -8.59
CA LEU A 188 12.56 -9.12 -7.29
C LEU A 188 13.75 -9.35 -6.34
N VAL A 189 14.87 -9.86 -6.85
CA VAL A 189 16.10 -10.04 -6.07
C VAL A 189 16.66 -8.67 -5.64
N LEU A 190 16.71 -7.70 -6.53
CA LEU A 190 17.12 -6.33 -6.20
C LEU A 190 16.23 -5.73 -5.11
N ASN A 191 14.91 -5.96 -5.18
CA ASN A 191 13.96 -5.53 -4.16
C ASN A 191 14.27 -6.16 -2.79
N ILE A 192 14.58 -7.46 -2.75
CA ILE A 192 14.97 -8.17 -1.51
C ILE A 192 16.26 -7.55 -0.93
N LEU A 193 17.26 -7.28 -1.75
CA LEU A 193 18.51 -6.69 -1.30
C LEU A 193 18.31 -5.27 -0.76
N PHE A 194 17.51 -4.47 -1.47
CA PHE A 194 17.21 -3.09 -1.08
C PHE A 194 16.46 -3.03 0.24
N PHE A 195 15.32 -3.69 0.36
CA PHE A 195 14.55 -3.68 1.61
C PHE A 195 15.24 -4.47 2.73
N GLY A 196 16.00 -5.51 2.39
CA GLY A 196 16.84 -6.24 3.34
C GLY A 196 17.90 -5.37 3.99
N TYR A 197 18.57 -4.52 3.21
CA TYR A 197 19.52 -3.55 3.74
C TYR A 197 18.86 -2.59 4.75
N PHE A 198 17.71 -2.00 4.40
CA PHE A 198 17.00 -1.10 5.33
C PHE A 198 16.50 -1.82 6.58
N PHE A 199 15.97 -3.04 6.42
CA PHE A 199 15.53 -3.84 7.55
C PHE A 199 16.66 -4.20 8.51
N LEU A 200 17.81 -4.61 7.98
CA LEU A 200 18.99 -4.92 8.80
C LEU A 200 19.53 -3.69 9.53
N ASN A 201 19.57 -2.53 8.87
CA ASN A 201 19.96 -1.28 9.54
C ASN A 201 18.98 -0.89 10.65
N PHE A 202 17.67 -1.03 10.40
CA PHE A 202 16.65 -0.78 11.42
C PHE A 202 16.80 -1.75 12.60
N ALA A 203 16.92 -3.05 12.33
CA ALA A 203 17.12 -4.04 13.38
C ALA A 203 18.41 -3.80 14.18
N TRP A 204 19.49 -3.43 13.50
CA TRP A 204 20.76 -3.07 14.14
C TRP A 204 20.63 -1.83 15.03
N SER A 205 19.94 -0.78 14.57
CA SER A 205 19.72 0.43 15.39
C SER A 205 18.92 0.12 16.66
N MET A 206 17.94 -0.77 16.59
CA MET A 206 17.17 -1.21 17.76
C MET A 206 18.03 -2.00 18.77
N ILE A 207 18.91 -2.88 18.28
CA ILE A 207 19.77 -3.70 19.13
C ILE A 207 20.91 -2.85 19.73
N ALA A 208 21.47 -1.94 18.93
CA ALA A 208 22.58 -1.08 19.34
C ALA A 208 22.16 0.12 20.22
N GLY A 209 20.86 0.27 20.51
CA GLY A 209 20.32 1.35 21.33
C GLY A 209 20.57 2.76 20.75
N ARG A 210 20.79 2.87 19.43
CA ARG A 210 20.96 4.13 18.71
C ARG A 210 19.63 4.50 18.06
N PRO A 211 18.98 5.57 18.53
CA PRO A 211 17.75 6.07 17.92
C PRO A 211 17.98 6.61 16.50
#